data_9445e366977d99adb58cb5931f8c310d
#
_entry.id   9445e366977d99adb58cb5931f8c310d
#
_cell.length_a   1.000
_cell.length_b   1.000
_cell.length_c   1.000
_cell.angle_alpha   90.00
_cell.angle_beta   90.00
_cell.angle_gamma   90.00
#
_symmetry.space_group_name_H-M   'P 1'
#
loop_
_entity.id
_entity.type
_entity.pdbx_description
1 polymer ?
#
loop_
_entity_poly.entity_id
_entity_poly.type
_entity_poly.pdbx_seq_one_letter_code
_entity_poly.pdbx_strand_id
1 'polypeptide(L)'
;RWRISTDRGDEIGARFVVMAQGSYNRPKLPGIPGIKEFRDAGGHVFHSARWDYDYTGGDADGGLEKLADKRVALVGTGATGIQLVPHLGRDAKELFVFQRTPSSVDERANTPTDPDWAAALQPGWQEERKRNFHNWSPFVGVVFGEPDLVCDFWTELGRNLTARIAGSADPTAVTIEQIMAFREEEDYKIMERLRRRIEAIVDDPDTAESLKPYYRFMCKRPCSSEQYLATFNRPNVTLVDVAESKGVERLTSRGIVANGIEYDVDCVIFASGFEISTEISRRYAIDRIVGRDGLSLFEYWKDRYQTLHGMTSRGFPNQFFMGFIQGGVSANTTAMFEQQAQHIAYIVAEAQNRGATMVEPSKDGQDAWVATVRELAIDNSAFELSCTPGYYNNEGRGGAVGNGSFLGDFYSPGFYAFDELIAQWRAKGDLDGLELAP
;
A
#
# COMPACT_ATOMS: atom_id res chain seq x y z
N ARG A 1 -6.81 -11.87 -30.60
CA ARG A 1 -6.02 -12.52 -29.55
C ARG A 1 -4.86 -11.63 -29.14
N TRP A 2 -4.53 -11.63 -27.86
CA TRP A 2 -3.32 -11.02 -27.34
C TRP A 2 -2.10 -11.89 -27.60
N ARG A 3 -0.97 -11.26 -27.90
CA ARG A 3 0.35 -11.88 -27.96
C ARG A 3 1.18 -11.30 -26.80
N ILE A 4 1.62 -12.16 -25.92
CA ILE A 4 2.38 -11.82 -24.72
C ILE A 4 3.79 -12.38 -24.92
N SER A 5 4.80 -11.51 -24.78
CA SER A 5 6.21 -11.91 -24.85
C SER A 5 6.88 -11.60 -23.51
N THR A 6 7.80 -12.45 -23.07
CA THR A 6 8.57 -12.25 -21.84
C THR A 6 10.04 -11.99 -22.16
N ASP A 7 10.77 -11.42 -21.21
CA ASP A 7 12.22 -11.19 -21.28
C ASP A 7 13.04 -12.51 -21.29
N ARG A 8 12.38 -13.65 -21.00
CA ARG A 8 12.97 -15.00 -21.14
C ARG A 8 12.75 -15.63 -22.50
N GLY A 9 12.07 -14.91 -23.40
CA GLY A 9 11.78 -15.37 -24.76
C GLY A 9 10.50 -16.19 -24.90
N ASP A 10 9.66 -16.27 -23.88
CA ASP A 10 8.36 -16.94 -23.99
C ASP A 10 7.41 -16.12 -24.87
N GLU A 11 6.58 -16.80 -25.67
CA GLU A 11 5.48 -16.22 -26.44
C GLU A 11 4.18 -16.97 -26.16
N ILE A 12 3.17 -16.23 -25.71
CA ILE A 12 1.86 -16.77 -25.30
C ILE A 12 0.75 -16.09 -26.10
N GLY A 13 -0.15 -16.86 -26.69
CA GLY A 13 -1.37 -16.36 -27.32
C GLY A 13 -2.58 -16.52 -26.39
N ALA A 14 -3.20 -15.43 -25.96
CA ALA A 14 -4.37 -15.46 -25.08
C ALA A 14 -5.59 -14.77 -25.72
N ARG A 15 -6.80 -15.28 -25.46
CA ARG A 15 -8.04 -14.60 -25.84
C ARG A 15 -8.34 -13.47 -24.84
N PHE A 16 -8.27 -13.78 -23.55
CA PHE A 16 -8.47 -12.84 -22.47
C PHE A 16 -7.18 -12.68 -21.68
N VAL A 17 -6.89 -11.48 -21.22
CA VAL A 17 -5.75 -11.16 -20.37
C VAL A 17 -6.24 -10.41 -19.14
N VAL A 18 -5.95 -10.92 -17.95
CA VAL A 18 -6.24 -10.24 -16.69
C VAL A 18 -4.91 -9.82 -16.07
N MET A 19 -4.74 -8.53 -15.91
CA MET A 19 -3.54 -7.95 -15.31
C MET A 19 -3.72 -7.85 -13.80
N ALA A 20 -3.25 -8.87 -13.09
CA ALA A 20 -3.33 -8.99 -11.63
C ALA A 20 -1.95 -8.91 -10.95
N GLN A 21 -1.01 -8.18 -11.55
CA GLN A 21 0.39 -8.08 -11.10
C GLN A 21 0.56 -7.30 -9.78
N GLY A 22 -0.48 -6.57 -9.34
CA GLY A 22 -0.42 -5.72 -8.15
C GLY A 22 0.39 -4.43 -8.36
N SER A 23 0.68 -3.74 -7.25
CA SER A 23 1.39 -2.45 -7.25
C SER A 23 2.86 -2.55 -6.80
N TYR A 24 3.28 -3.70 -6.27
CA TYR A 24 4.61 -3.92 -5.69
C TYR A 24 5.48 -4.78 -6.61
N ASN A 25 5.56 -4.42 -7.90
CA ASN A 25 6.27 -5.21 -8.91
C ASN A 25 7.75 -4.89 -8.98
N ARG A 26 8.07 -3.59 -8.98
CA ARG A 26 9.43 -3.12 -9.21
C ARG A 26 10.03 -2.57 -7.93
N PRO A 27 11.04 -3.25 -7.36
CA PRO A 27 11.77 -2.73 -6.21
C PRO A 27 12.40 -1.37 -6.52
N LYS A 28 12.29 -0.42 -5.58
CA LYS A 28 12.87 0.91 -5.70
C LYS A 28 14.25 0.93 -5.06
N LEU A 29 15.29 0.93 -5.85
CA LEU A 29 16.64 1.17 -5.36
C LEU A 29 16.93 2.68 -5.34
N PRO A 30 17.52 3.21 -4.25
CA PRO A 30 17.99 4.59 -4.26
C PRO A 30 19.06 4.77 -5.33
N GLY A 31 18.99 5.89 -6.04
CA GLY A 31 19.96 6.25 -7.07
C GLY A 31 21.25 6.84 -6.47
N ILE A 32 21.77 6.25 -5.40
CA ILE A 32 22.99 6.70 -4.74
C ILE A 32 24.24 6.16 -5.42
N PRO A 33 25.33 6.93 -5.47
CA PRO A 33 26.62 6.45 -6.02
C PRO A 33 27.27 5.41 -5.13
N GLY A 34 28.21 4.64 -5.70
CA GLY A 34 29.12 3.74 -4.98
C GLY A 34 28.62 2.31 -4.80
N ILE A 35 27.38 1.95 -5.21
CA ILE A 35 26.89 0.55 -5.09
C ILE A 35 27.83 -0.44 -5.79
N LYS A 36 28.31 -0.08 -6.99
CA LYS A 36 29.26 -0.94 -7.73
C LYS A 36 30.60 -1.03 -7.01
N GLU A 37 31.12 0.08 -6.51
CA GLU A 37 32.39 0.12 -5.77
C GLU A 37 32.33 -0.77 -4.54
N PHE A 38 31.26 -0.69 -3.76
CA PHE A 38 31.05 -1.53 -2.57
C PHE A 38 31.02 -3.02 -2.92
N ARG A 39 30.32 -3.39 -3.99
CA ARG A 39 30.28 -4.79 -4.46
C ARG A 39 31.61 -5.29 -4.96
N ASP A 40 32.34 -4.48 -5.72
CA ASP A 40 33.68 -4.84 -6.24
C ASP A 40 34.68 -5.04 -5.10
N ALA A 41 34.50 -4.37 -3.95
CA ALA A 41 35.29 -4.55 -2.74
C ALA A 41 34.85 -5.75 -1.87
N GLY A 42 33.85 -6.52 -2.29
CA GLY A 42 33.36 -7.70 -1.58
C GLY A 42 32.14 -7.43 -0.69
N GLY A 43 31.61 -6.22 -0.67
CA GLY A 43 30.39 -5.88 0.05
C GLY A 43 29.15 -6.49 -0.60
N HIS A 44 28.18 -6.89 0.22
CA HIS A 44 26.94 -7.51 -0.25
C HIS A 44 25.78 -6.51 -0.28
N VAL A 45 24.99 -6.49 -1.36
CA VAL A 45 23.89 -5.54 -1.53
C VAL A 45 22.68 -6.23 -2.15
N PHE A 46 21.53 -6.16 -1.48
CA PHE A 46 20.25 -6.60 -2.06
C PHE A 46 19.08 -5.76 -1.57
N HIS A 47 17.96 -5.89 -2.29
CA HIS A 47 16.68 -5.30 -1.88
C HIS A 47 15.85 -6.33 -1.11
N SER A 48 15.15 -5.90 -0.07
CA SER A 48 14.35 -6.78 0.81
C SER A 48 13.31 -7.64 0.07
N ALA A 49 12.82 -7.19 -1.08
CA ALA A 49 11.91 -7.98 -1.94
C ALA A 49 12.64 -9.06 -2.78
N ARG A 50 13.94 -9.15 -2.68
CA ARG A 50 14.80 -10.15 -3.32
C ARG A 50 15.79 -10.65 -2.27
N TRP A 51 15.24 -11.22 -1.19
CA TRP A 51 16.01 -11.68 -0.05
C TRP A 51 17.01 -12.76 -0.46
N ASP A 52 18.23 -12.66 0.04
CA ASP A 52 19.32 -13.57 -0.28
C ASP A 52 19.61 -14.47 0.92
N TYR A 53 18.91 -15.61 0.98
CA TYR A 53 19.13 -16.62 2.04
C TYR A 53 20.47 -17.35 1.91
N ASP A 54 21.07 -17.38 0.73
CA ASP A 54 22.41 -17.95 0.57
C ASP A 54 23.46 -17.13 1.32
N TYR A 55 23.26 -15.82 1.39
CA TYR A 55 24.11 -14.91 2.16
C TYR A 55 23.70 -14.83 3.64
N THR A 56 22.44 -14.71 3.95
CA THR A 56 21.95 -14.46 5.33
C THR A 56 21.81 -15.71 6.17
N GLY A 57 21.66 -16.88 5.55
CA GLY A 57 21.13 -18.06 6.21
C GLY A 57 19.64 -17.95 6.48
N GLY A 58 19.09 -18.94 7.19
CA GLY A 58 17.69 -18.98 7.59
C GLY A 58 16.69 -19.18 6.47
N ASP A 59 15.46 -18.83 6.77
CA ASP A 59 14.32 -18.90 5.85
C ASP A 59 13.29 -17.79 6.15
N ALA A 60 12.04 -17.96 5.69
CA ALA A 60 10.95 -17.00 5.88
C ALA A 60 10.56 -16.79 7.36
N ASP A 61 10.89 -17.72 8.25
CA ASP A 61 10.60 -17.65 9.68
C ASP A 61 11.74 -17.01 10.49
N GLY A 62 12.91 -16.80 9.87
CA GLY A 62 14.09 -16.17 10.48
C GLY A 62 15.32 -17.06 10.49
N GLY A 63 16.10 -17.02 11.60
CA GLY A 63 17.29 -17.85 11.74
C GLY A 63 18.43 -17.40 10.82
N LEU A 64 18.71 -16.10 10.75
CA LEU A 64 19.69 -15.50 9.82
C LEU A 64 21.13 -15.69 10.33
N GLU A 65 21.51 -16.94 10.63
CA GLU A 65 22.72 -17.33 11.38
C GLU A 65 24.03 -16.92 10.69
N LYS A 66 24.05 -16.77 9.37
CA LYS A 66 25.24 -16.32 8.64
C LYS A 66 25.52 -14.81 8.80
N LEU A 67 24.63 -14.08 9.48
CA LEU A 67 24.85 -12.67 9.82
C LEU A 67 25.57 -12.47 11.16
N ALA A 68 25.82 -13.53 11.93
CA ALA A 68 26.38 -13.44 13.28
C ALA A 68 27.79 -12.78 13.35
N ASP A 69 28.54 -12.77 12.25
CA ASP A 69 29.84 -12.09 12.12
C ASP A 69 29.76 -10.81 11.26
N LYS A 70 28.57 -10.42 10.76
CA LYS A 70 28.37 -9.33 9.81
C LYS A 70 27.86 -8.05 10.45
N ARG A 71 28.36 -6.92 9.97
CA ARG A 71 27.82 -5.59 10.20
C ARG A 71 26.83 -5.28 9.07
N VAL A 72 25.60 -5.04 9.41
CA VAL A 72 24.48 -4.89 8.46
C VAL A 72 23.95 -3.47 8.49
N ALA A 73 23.80 -2.85 7.31
CA ALA A 73 23.05 -1.62 7.12
C ALA A 73 21.65 -1.94 6.56
N LEU A 74 20.60 -1.53 7.26
CA LEU A 74 19.22 -1.55 6.75
C LEU A 74 18.80 -0.13 6.38
N VAL A 75 18.46 0.10 5.12
CA VAL A 75 18.01 1.41 4.64
C VAL A 75 16.51 1.43 4.47
N GLY A 76 15.83 2.16 5.35
CA GLY A 76 14.37 2.35 5.35
C GLY A 76 13.66 1.70 6.53
N THR A 77 12.72 2.47 7.12
CA THR A 77 11.93 2.13 8.31
C THR A 77 10.42 2.12 8.04
N GLY A 78 10.01 1.83 6.79
CA GLY A 78 8.62 1.55 6.46
C GLY A 78 8.16 0.15 6.94
N ALA A 79 6.98 -0.29 6.53
CA ALA A 79 6.40 -1.57 6.96
C ALA A 79 7.35 -2.77 6.82
N THR A 80 8.19 -2.80 5.80
CA THR A 80 9.21 -3.84 5.63
C THR A 80 10.33 -3.72 6.67
N GLY A 81 10.88 -2.51 6.86
CA GLY A 81 11.93 -2.27 7.84
C GLY A 81 11.50 -2.63 9.26
N ILE A 82 10.25 -2.29 9.64
CA ILE A 82 9.68 -2.63 10.95
C ILE A 82 9.67 -4.14 11.20
N GLN A 83 9.40 -4.94 10.19
CA GLN A 83 9.42 -6.40 10.30
C GLN A 83 10.84 -6.98 10.30
N LEU A 84 11.77 -6.35 9.59
CA LEU A 84 13.15 -6.83 9.46
C LEU A 84 14.02 -6.50 10.69
N VAL A 85 13.85 -5.32 11.28
CA VAL A 85 14.69 -4.83 12.38
C VAL A 85 14.79 -5.81 13.54
N PRO A 86 13.71 -6.44 14.05
CA PRO A 86 13.82 -7.43 15.13
C PRO A 86 14.66 -8.64 14.79
N HIS A 87 14.55 -9.17 13.57
CA HIS A 87 15.30 -10.34 13.12
C HIS A 87 16.79 -9.99 12.91
N LEU A 88 17.05 -8.88 12.21
CA LEU A 88 18.42 -8.42 11.97
C LEU A 88 19.13 -8.01 13.28
N GLY A 89 18.42 -7.32 14.19
CA GLY A 89 18.96 -6.96 15.50
C GLY A 89 19.29 -8.15 16.38
N ARG A 90 18.54 -9.27 16.23
CA ARG A 90 18.83 -10.51 16.94
C ARG A 90 20.03 -11.25 16.37
N ASP A 91 20.16 -11.32 15.05
CA ASP A 91 21.03 -12.28 14.36
C ASP A 91 22.32 -11.65 13.80
N ALA A 92 22.35 -10.33 13.52
CA ALA A 92 23.55 -9.65 13.03
C ALA A 92 24.52 -9.30 14.17
N LYS A 93 25.83 -9.27 13.85
CA LYS A 93 26.86 -8.77 14.77
C LYS A 93 26.58 -7.33 15.17
N GLU A 94 26.33 -6.46 14.19
CA GLU A 94 25.95 -5.07 14.36
C GLU A 94 24.88 -4.71 13.32
N LEU A 95 23.90 -3.91 13.70
CA LEU A 95 22.85 -3.40 12.83
C LEU A 95 22.79 -1.88 12.87
N PHE A 96 22.96 -1.25 11.71
CA PHE A 96 22.73 0.19 11.52
C PHE A 96 21.41 0.37 10.75
N VAL A 97 20.44 1.07 11.34
CA VAL A 97 19.12 1.32 10.74
C VAL A 97 19.04 2.76 10.28
N PHE A 98 19.05 2.99 8.97
CA PHE A 98 19.02 4.32 8.36
C PHE A 98 17.58 4.76 8.15
N GLN A 99 17.15 5.79 8.88
CA GLN A 99 15.79 6.30 8.93
C GLN A 99 15.68 7.72 8.38
N ARG A 100 14.90 7.93 7.32
CA ARG A 100 14.56 9.27 6.83
C ARG A 100 13.34 9.87 7.54
N THR A 101 12.34 9.05 7.81
CA THR A 101 11.10 9.44 8.48
C THR A 101 10.64 8.28 9.33
N PRO A 102 10.37 8.46 10.61
CA PRO A 102 9.85 7.40 11.47
C PRO A 102 8.47 6.93 11.01
N SER A 103 8.15 5.68 11.23
CA SER A 103 6.81 5.14 11.03
C SER A 103 5.99 5.18 12.33
N SER A 104 4.68 5.33 12.22
CA SER A 104 3.78 5.10 13.35
C SER A 104 3.70 3.59 13.61
N VAL A 105 4.13 3.17 14.81
CA VAL A 105 4.18 1.74 15.18
C VAL A 105 3.40 1.52 16.46
N ASP A 106 2.26 0.88 16.33
CA ASP A 106 1.38 0.55 17.44
C ASP A 106 1.63 -0.88 17.95
N GLU A 107 0.93 -1.25 18.97
CA GLU A 107 0.85 -2.61 19.46
C GLU A 107 0.02 -3.48 18.49
N ARG A 108 0.47 -4.69 18.23
CA ARG A 108 -0.30 -5.68 17.46
C ARG A 108 -1.39 -6.32 18.31
N ALA A 109 -1.10 -6.52 19.59
CA ALA A 109 -1.96 -7.20 20.57
C ALA A 109 -2.46 -8.57 20.07
N ASN A 110 -1.59 -9.32 19.38
CA ASN A 110 -1.96 -10.62 18.82
C ASN A 110 -2.02 -11.68 19.91
N THR A 111 -3.20 -12.23 20.14
CA THR A 111 -3.46 -13.30 21.11
C THR A 111 -3.91 -14.57 20.41
N PRO A 112 -3.73 -15.76 21.02
CA PRO A 112 -4.33 -16.98 20.52
C PRO A 112 -5.84 -16.83 20.36
N THR A 113 -6.39 -17.42 19.30
CA THR A 113 -7.84 -17.43 19.07
C THR A 113 -8.52 -18.18 20.21
N ASP A 114 -9.53 -17.55 20.80
CA ASP A 114 -10.40 -18.20 21.81
C ASP A 114 -11.17 -19.37 21.17
N PRO A 115 -11.00 -20.60 21.64
CA PRO A 115 -11.68 -21.76 21.09
C PRO A 115 -13.21 -21.69 21.17
N ASP A 116 -13.74 -21.12 22.26
CA ASP A 116 -15.19 -21.02 22.48
C ASP A 116 -15.78 -19.98 21.51
N TRP A 117 -15.10 -18.87 21.33
CA TRP A 117 -15.46 -17.89 20.30
C TRP A 117 -15.42 -18.52 18.90
N ALA A 118 -14.36 -19.25 18.56
CA ALA A 118 -14.23 -19.90 17.26
C ALA A 118 -15.36 -20.92 16.99
N ALA A 119 -15.73 -21.70 18.00
CA ALA A 119 -16.81 -22.69 17.93
C ALA A 119 -18.21 -22.05 17.79
N ALA A 120 -18.39 -20.81 18.26
CA ALA A 120 -19.66 -20.08 18.19
C ALA A 120 -19.89 -19.37 16.85
N LEU A 121 -18.88 -19.30 15.97
CA LEU A 121 -18.99 -18.60 14.67
C LEU A 121 -20.05 -19.25 13.78
N GLN A 122 -20.88 -18.42 13.17
CA GLN A 122 -21.93 -18.84 12.25
C GLN A 122 -21.48 -18.68 10.80
N PRO A 123 -22.05 -19.44 9.84
CA PRO A 123 -21.81 -19.22 8.42
C PRO A 123 -22.03 -17.75 8.03
N GLY A 124 -21.08 -17.18 7.28
CA GLY A 124 -21.13 -15.76 6.87
C GLY A 124 -20.37 -14.78 7.77
N TRP A 125 -19.82 -15.22 8.89
CA TRP A 125 -19.08 -14.39 9.84
C TRP A 125 -17.92 -13.62 9.19
N GLN A 126 -17.26 -14.22 8.18
CA GLN A 126 -16.16 -13.56 7.47
C GLN A 126 -16.64 -12.30 6.73
N GLU A 127 -17.77 -12.38 6.04
CA GLU A 127 -18.35 -11.25 5.32
C GLU A 127 -18.83 -10.16 6.28
N GLU A 128 -19.47 -10.56 7.37
CA GLU A 128 -19.87 -9.64 8.44
C GLU A 128 -18.66 -8.89 8.99
N ARG A 129 -17.58 -9.61 9.33
CA ARG A 129 -16.35 -9.02 9.87
C ARG A 129 -15.60 -8.15 8.85
N LYS A 130 -15.56 -8.55 7.57
CA LYS A 130 -15.00 -7.73 6.49
C LYS A 130 -15.74 -6.40 6.36
N ARG A 131 -17.08 -6.43 6.34
CA ARG A 131 -17.92 -5.25 6.25
C ARG A 131 -17.74 -4.36 7.48
N ASN A 132 -17.78 -4.93 8.66
CA ASN A 132 -17.55 -4.24 9.92
C ASN A 132 -16.17 -3.56 9.93
N PHE A 133 -15.09 -4.28 9.59
CA PHE A 133 -13.77 -3.69 9.49
C PHE A 133 -13.70 -2.51 8.51
N HIS A 134 -14.35 -2.61 7.36
CA HIS A 134 -14.40 -1.52 6.40
C HIS A 134 -15.09 -0.28 6.98
N ASN A 135 -16.27 -0.48 7.59
CA ASN A 135 -17.07 0.60 8.17
C ASN A 135 -16.31 1.35 9.27
N TRP A 136 -15.61 0.64 10.13
CA TRP A 136 -14.82 1.22 11.23
C TRP A 136 -13.44 1.73 10.82
N SER A 137 -12.97 1.40 9.62
CA SER A 137 -11.65 1.82 9.13
C SER A 137 -11.56 3.33 8.88
N PRO A 138 -10.33 3.91 8.83
CA PRO A 138 -10.15 5.35 8.61
C PRO A 138 -10.68 5.88 7.27
N PHE A 139 -11.06 5.02 6.36
CA PHE A 139 -11.56 5.39 5.03
C PHE A 139 -13.06 5.72 5.01
N VAL A 140 -13.83 5.34 6.04
CA VAL A 140 -15.28 5.57 6.06
C VAL A 140 -15.61 6.73 6.98
N GLY A 141 -15.56 6.70 8.18
CA GLY A 141 -15.88 7.84 9.03
C GLY A 141 -16.65 7.43 10.29
N VAL A 142 -17.94 7.74 10.35
CA VAL A 142 -18.77 7.55 11.54
C VAL A 142 -19.69 6.36 11.37
N VAL A 143 -19.74 5.48 12.38
CA VAL A 143 -20.58 4.28 12.36
C VAL A 143 -21.53 4.30 13.55
N PHE A 144 -22.83 4.21 13.30
CA PHE A 144 -23.83 4.13 14.36
C PHE A 144 -24.55 2.79 14.32
N GLY A 145 -24.87 2.28 15.50
CA GLY A 145 -25.75 1.12 15.64
C GLY A 145 -25.10 -0.25 15.45
N GLU A 146 -23.78 -0.34 15.18
CA GLU A 146 -23.08 -1.60 15.16
C GLU A 146 -21.79 -1.54 16.03
N PRO A 147 -21.40 -2.63 16.72
CA PRO A 147 -20.16 -2.68 17.46
C PRO A 147 -18.98 -2.84 16.50
N ASP A 148 -17.78 -2.38 16.92
CA ASP A 148 -16.54 -2.73 16.24
C ASP A 148 -16.13 -4.17 16.60
N LEU A 149 -16.17 -5.07 15.63
CA LEU A 149 -15.81 -6.48 15.79
C LEU A 149 -14.31 -6.75 15.71
N VAL A 150 -13.52 -5.76 15.30
CA VAL A 150 -12.06 -5.87 15.12
C VAL A 150 -11.33 -5.28 16.31
N CYS A 151 -11.70 -4.08 16.74
CA CYS A 151 -11.27 -3.43 17.97
C CYS A 151 -9.73 -3.26 18.07
N ASP A 152 -9.07 -2.97 16.95
CA ASP A 152 -7.62 -2.76 16.89
C ASP A 152 -7.25 -1.31 16.49
N PHE A 153 -5.96 -1.07 16.23
CA PHE A 153 -5.44 0.24 15.84
C PHE A 153 -5.96 0.73 14.47
N TRP A 154 -6.41 -0.15 13.60
CA TRP A 154 -7.03 0.23 12.31
C TRP A 154 -8.42 0.84 12.49
N THR A 155 -9.13 0.47 13.54
CA THR A 155 -10.50 0.92 13.81
C THR A 155 -10.59 1.96 14.91
N GLU A 156 -9.48 2.27 15.61
CA GLU A 156 -9.44 3.20 16.75
C GLU A 156 -9.95 4.60 16.38
N LEU A 157 -9.50 5.16 15.26
CA LEU A 157 -9.94 6.50 14.85
C LEU A 157 -11.45 6.55 14.61
N GLY A 158 -12.00 5.55 13.96
CA GLY A 158 -13.46 5.42 13.73
C GLY A 158 -14.23 5.31 15.04
N ARG A 159 -13.76 4.47 15.99
CA ARG A 159 -14.39 4.34 17.32
C ARG A 159 -14.39 5.66 18.08
N ASN A 160 -13.24 6.32 18.17
CA ASN A 160 -13.11 7.57 18.91
C ASN A 160 -13.98 8.66 18.30
N LEU A 161 -13.97 8.79 16.98
CA LEU A 161 -14.79 9.77 16.27
C LEU A 161 -16.29 9.50 16.48
N THR A 162 -16.73 8.25 16.33
CA THR A 162 -18.11 7.86 16.55
C THR A 162 -18.57 8.12 17.99
N ALA A 163 -17.74 7.72 18.98
CA ALA A 163 -18.04 7.97 20.39
C ALA A 163 -18.15 9.47 20.70
N ARG A 164 -17.28 10.28 20.11
CA ARG A 164 -17.30 11.75 20.30
C ARG A 164 -18.55 12.39 19.71
N ILE A 165 -18.96 11.97 18.52
CA ILE A 165 -20.18 12.48 17.90
C ILE A 165 -21.42 12.02 18.68
N ALA A 166 -21.46 10.75 19.08
CA ALA A 166 -22.56 10.23 19.92
C ALA A 166 -22.70 10.95 21.27
N GLY A 167 -21.58 11.44 21.82
CA GLY A 167 -21.54 12.22 23.06
C GLY A 167 -21.83 13.72 22.89
N SER A 168 -22.08 14.21 21.68
CA SER A 168 -22.46 15.62 21.45
C SER A 168 -23.93 15.87 21.87
N ALA A 169 -24.28 17.14 22.08
CA ALA A 169 -25.61 17.53 22.55
C ALA A 169 -26.72 17.09 21.56
N ASP A 170 -26.44 17.14 20.27
CA ASP A 170 -27.30 16.61 19.20
C ASP A 170 -26.42 15.94 18.12
N PRO A 171 -26.27 14.60 18.15
CA PRO A 171 -25.48 13.87 17.18
C PRO A 171 -25.93 14.03 15.73
N THR A 172 -27.22 14.33 15.52
CA THR A 172 -27.82 14.48 14.17
C THR A 172 -27.58 15.85 13.56
N ALA A 173 -27.23 16.84 14.37
CA ALA A 173 -26.95 18.21 13.96
C ALA A 173 -25.45 18.49 13.76
N VAL A 174 -24.57 17.50 13.95
CA VAL A 174 -23.12 17.67 13.77
C VAL A 174 -22.80 17.89 12.30
N THR A 175 -22.16 19.01 11.98
CA THR A 175 -21.81 19.37 10.59
C THR A 175 -20.56 18.64 10.11
N ILE A 176 -20.34 18.63 8.79
CA ILE A 176 -19.13 18.03 8.19
C ILE A 176 -17.86 18.72 8.73
N GLU A 177 -17.87 20.04 8.88
CA GLU A 177 -16.74 20.80 9.42
C GLU A 177 -16.42 20.39 10.86
N GLN A 178 -17.47 20.15 11.67
CA GLN A 178 -17.29 19.65 13.03
C GLN A 178 -16.76 18.22 13.06
N ILE A 179 -17.23 17.34 12.16
CA ILE A 179 -16.71 15.98 12.02
C ILE A 179 -15.22 16.03 11.65
N MET A 180 -14.83 16.88 10.72
CA MET A 180 -13.43 17.02 10.30
C MET A 180 -12.56 17.56 11.45
N ALA A 181 -13.05 18.53 12.22
CA ALA A 181 -12.35 19.06 13.39
C ALA A 181 -12.19 17.97 14.48
N PHE A 182 -13.24 17.21 14.77
CA PHE A 182 -13.18 16.10 15.72
C PHE A 182 -12.20 15.01 15.25
N ARG A 183 -12.22 14.69 13.97
CA ARG A 183 -11.29 13.74 13.38
C ARG A 183 -9.82 14.20 13.55
N GLU A 184 -9.54 15.46 13.36
CA GLU A 184 -8.20 16.02 13.56
C GLU A 184 -7.74 15.94 15.01
N GLU A 185 -8.63 16.25 15.97
CA GLU A 185 -8.31 16.13 17.38
C GLU A 185 -8.09 14.68 17.83
N GLU A 186 -8.88 13.73 17.32
CA GLU A 186 -8.67 12.29 17.61
C GLU A 186 -7.38 11.76 16.97
N ASP A 187 -7.03 12.24 15.77
CA ASP A 187 -5.75 12.00 15.12
C ASP A 187 -4.58 12.43 16.05
N TYR A 188 -4.61 13.65 16.56
CA TYR A 188 -3.60 14.14 17.50
C TYR A 188 -3.47 13.27 18.74
N LYS A 189 -4.58 12.82 19.32
CA LYS A 189 -4.58 11.95 20.51
C LYS A 189 -3.92 10.60 20.22
N ILE A 190 -4.26 9.99 19.08
CA ILE A 190 -3.67 8.73 18.64
C ILE A 190 -2.15 8.89 18.45
N MET A 191 -1.73 9.92 17.70
CA MET A 191 -0.32 10.14 17.43
C MET A 191 0.46 10.48 18.70
N GLU A 192 -0.14 11.20 19.64
CA GLU A 192 0.48 11.49 20.95
C GLU A 192 0.61 10.22 21.80
N ARG A 193 -0.40 9.35 21.80
CA ARG A 193 -0.32 8.05 22.46
C ARG A 193 0.83 7.21 21.91
N LEU A 194 1.03 7.20 20.58
CA LEU A 194 2.13 6.50 19.94
C LEU A 194 3.50 7.07 20.33
N ARG A 195 3.65 8.41 20.42
CA ARG A 195 4.89 9.04 20.88
C ARG A 195 5.21 8.67 22.32
N ARG A 196 4.22 8.68 23.21
CA ARG A 196 4.39 8.23 24.62
C ARG A 196 4.76 6.74 24.71
N ARG A 197 4.20 5.90 23.83
CA ARG A 197 4.58 4.48 23.76
C ARG A 197 6.06 4.31 23.40
N ILE A 198 6.57 5.12 22.47
CA ILE A 198 8.00 5.11 22.10
C ILE A 198 8.86 5.48 23.32
N GLU A 199 8.53 6.56 24.02
CA GLU A 199 9.24 6.99 25.26
C GLU A 199 9.22 5.94 26.37
N ALA A 200 8.14 5.16 26.45
CA ALA A 200 8.02 4.12 27.47
C ALA A 200 8.82 2.84 27.16
N ILE A 201 9.19 2.62 25.90
CA ILE A 201 9.83 1.38 25.46
C ILE A 201 11.31 1.58 25.14
N VAL A 202 11.69 2.71 24.56
CA VAL A 202 13.07 2.99 24.12
C VAL A 202 13.85 3.69 25.22
N ASP A 203 14.94 3.07 25.68
CA ASP A 203 15.68 3.50 26.86
C ASP A 203 16.52 4.78 26.60
N ASP A 204 17.10 4.91 25.39
CA ASP A 204 17.87 6.09 25.02
C ASP A 204 16.97 7.23 24.55
N PRO A 205 16.98 8.42 25.23
CA PRO A 205 16.08 9.51 24.90
C PRO A 205 16.25 10.09 23.48
N ASP A 206 17.47 10.13 22.97
CA ASP A 206 17.74 10.68 21.64
C ASP A 206 17.25 9.73 20.55
N THR A 207 17.40 8.44 20.73
CA THR A 207 16.84 7.40 19.87
C THR A 207 15.31 7.41 19.94
N ALA A 208 14.74 7.53 21.15
CA ALA A 208 13.29 7.63 21.36
C ALA A 208 12.72 8.83 20.61
N GLU A 209 13.36 10.01 20.72
CA GLU A 209 12.92 11.22 20.00
C GLU A 209 12.97 11.05 18.49
N SER A 210 14.04 10.47 17.97
CA SER A 210 14.21 10.21 16.54
C SER A 210 13.18 9.22 15.97
N LEU A 211 12.61 8.34 16.80
CA LEU A 211 11.58 7.38 16.41
C LEU A 211 10.16 7.94 16.47
N LYS A 212 9.93 9.15 17.00
CA LYS A 212 8.59 9.73 17.11
C LYS A 212 8.05 10.25 15.78
N PRO A 213 6.87 9.81 15.34
CA PRO A 213 6.22 10.34 14.15
C PRO A 213 5.51 11.67 14.45
N TYR A 214 5.93 12.76 13.79
CA TYR A 214 5.34 14.11 13.91
C TYR A 214 4.48 14.49 12.70
N TYR A 215 3.88 13.53 12.05
CA TYR A 215 2.92 13.70 10.97
C TYR A 215 1.54 13.18 11.40
N ARG A 216 0.50 13.52 10.66
CA ARG A 216 -0.88 13.08 10.92
C ARG A 216 -1.07 11.59 10.67
N PHE A 217 -1.96 10.97 11.45
CA PHE A 217 -2.34 9.58 11.22
C PHE A 217 -2.79 9.38 9.77
N MET A 218 -2.49 8.27 9.15
CA MET A 218 -2.73 7.99 7.73
C MET A 218 -1.90 8.79 6.69
N CYS A 219 -1.04 9.71 7.10
CA CYS A 219 -0.03 10.24 6.17
C CYS A 219 0.89 9.15 5.62
N LYS A 220 1.11 8.11 6.43
CA LYS A 220 1.79 6.88 6.05
C LYS A 220 0.96 5.69 6.51
N ARG A 221 1.19 4.52 5.91
CA ARG A 221 0.55 3.29 6.36
C ARG A 221 0.84 3.05 7.84
N PRO A 222 -0.19 2.98 8.71
CA PRO A 222 0.01 2.59 10.10
C PRO A 222 0.58 1.18 10.19
N CYS A 223 1.49 0.95 11.13
CA CYS A 223 2.13 -0.33 11.36
C CYS A 223 1.96 -0.75 12.82
N SER A 224 2.19 -2.03 13.10
CA SER A 224 2.17 -2.57 14.46
C SER A 224 3.29 -3.58 14.66
N SER A 225 3.90 -3.57 15.84
CA SER A 225 4.93 -4.52 16.26
C SER A 225 5.18 -4.40 17.75
N GLU A 226 5.29 -5.52 18.43
CA GLU A 226 5.72 -5.58 19.82
C GLU A 226 7.24 -5.46 19.96
N GLN A 227 7.99 -5.89 18.92
CA GLN A 227 9.44 -6.07 19.03
C GLN A 227 10.25 -4.91 18.43
N TYR A 228 9.70 -4.17 17.46
CA TYR A 228 10.43 -3.16 16.71
C TYR A 228 11.10 -2.11 17.59
N LEU A 229 10.32 -1.45 18.45
CA LEU A 229 10.82 -0.39 19.32
C LEU A 229 11.84 -0.92 20.34
N ALA A 230 11.54 -2.04 20.99
CA ALA A 230 12.43 -2.66 21.98
C ALA A 230 13.75 -3.15 21.37
N THR A 231 13.80 -3.38 20.05
CA THR A 231 15.03 -3.79 19.38
C THR A 231 16.12 -2.69 19.46
N PHE A 232 15.74 -1.42 19.51
CA PHE A 232 16.69 -0.32 19.63
C PHE A 232 17.37 -0.22 21.00
N ASN A 233 16.93 -0.95 22.02
CA ASN A 233 17.60 -1.07 23.32
C ASN A 233 18.75 -2.12 23.29
N ARG A 234 18.92 -2.82 22.18
CA ARG A 234 20.02 -3.80 22.03
C ARG A 234 21.35 -3.07 21.79
N PRO A 235 22.45 -3.48 22.44
CA PRO A 235 23.75 -2.81 22.31
C PRO A 235 24.38 -2.89 20.91
N ASN A 236 23.90 -3.83 20.08
CA ASN A 236 24.38 -4.01 18.72
C ASN A 236 23.49 -3.33 17.66
N VAL A 237 22.50 -2.53 18.05
CA VAL A 237 21.57 -1.86 17.13
C VAL A 237 21.71 -0.36 17.27
N THR A 238 21.98 0.33 16.18
CA THR A 238 22.10 1.79 16.11
C THR A 238 21.10 2.36 15.12
N LEU A 239 20.27 3.30 15.57
CA LEU A 239 19.45 4.13 14.69
C LEU A 239 20.32 5.26 14.13
N VAL A 240 20.27 5.46 12.81
CA VAL A 240 20.92 6.59 12.13
C VAL A 240 19.83 7.44 11.48
N ASP A 241 19.53 8.57 12.10
CA ASP A 241 18.58 9.53 11.51
C ASP A 241 19.24 10.26 10.33
N VAL A 242 18.64 10.14 9.16
CA VAL A 242 19.09 10.76 7.91
C VAL A 242 18.04 11.72 7.34
N ALA A 243 17.21 12.31 8.19
CA ALA A 243 16.17 13.24 7.78
C ALA A 243 16.74 14.51 7.14
N GLU A 244 17.80 15.10 7.73
CA GLU A 244 18.47 16.31 7.23
C GLU A 244 19.13 16.09 5.87
N SER A 245 19.87 14.99 5.71
CA SER A 245 20.52 14.61 4.44
C SER A 245 19.51 14.04 3.42
N LYS A 246 18.24 13.89 3.80
CA LYS A 246 17.15 13.32 2.99
C LYS A 246 17.38 11.86 2.58
N GLY A 247 18.27 11.17 3.27
CA GLY A 247 18.63 9.77 3.05
C GLY A 247 20.13 9.52 3.13
N VAL A 248 20.55 8.31 2.82
CA VAL A 248 21.96 7.95 2.71
C VAL A 248 22.60 8.60 1.48
N GLU A 249 23.85 9.00 1.58
CA GLU A 249 24.54 9.79 0.55
C GLU A 249 25.17 8.93 -0.53
N ARG A 250 25.95 7.93 -0.14
CA ARG A 250 26.67 7.02 -1.05
C ARG A 250 27.16 5.76 -0.33
N LEU A 251 27.55 4.78 -1.11
CA LEU A 251 28.39 3.69 -0.64
C LEU A 251 29.86 3.95 -1.01
N THR A 252 30.77 3.35 -0.27
CA THR A 252 32.19 3.33 -0.51
C THR A 252 32.67 1.88 -0.57
N SER A 253 33.95 1.64 -0.79
CA SER A 253 34.55 0.30 -0.70
C SER A 253 34.44 -0.35 0.70
N ARG A 254 34.17 0.44 1.76
CA ARG A 254 34.10 -0.04 3.15
C ARG A 254 32.68 -0.08 3.72
N GLY A 255 31.75 0.70 3.17
CA GLY A 255 30.44 0.79 3.77
C GLY A 255 29.54 1.86 3.22
N ILE A 256 28.79 2.53 4.09
CA ILE A 256 27.75 3.49 3.76
C ILE A 256 28.01 4.85 4.43
N VAL A 257 27.81 5.94 3.70
CA VAL A 257 27.97 7.30 4.20
C VAL A 257 26.60 7.95 4.40
N ALA A 258 26.38 8.51 5.58
CA ALA A 258 25.23 9.32 5.92
C ALA A 258 25.64 10.43 6.89
N ASN A 259 25.08 11.64 6.71
CA ASN A 259 25.42 12.84 7.51
C ASN A 259 26.94 13.12 7.55
N GLY A 260 27.66 12.81 6.47
CA GLY A 260 29.10 12.94 6.37
C GLY A 260 29.90 11.90 7.16
N ILE A 261 29.25 10.97 7.85
CA ILE A 261 29.88 9.89 8.62
C ILE A 261 29.88 8.61 7.80
N GLU A 262 31.01 7.91 7.76
CA GLU A 262 31.14 6.59 7.14
C GLU A 262 30.91 5.49 8.18
N TYR A 263 30.00 4.58 7.88
CA TYR A 263 29.69 3.38 8.67
C TYR A 263 30.26 2.16 7.94
N ASP A 264 31.21 1.49 8.55
CA ASP A 264 31.80 0.27 8.01
C ASP A 264 30.78 -0.87 8.10
N VAL A 265 30.37 -1.42 6.96
CA VAL A 265 29.41 -2.52 6.91
C VAL A 265 29.80 -3.58 5.88
N ASP A 266 29.37 -4.81 6.11
CA ASP A 266 29.64 -5.95 5.24
C ASP A 266 28.46 -6.20 4.28
N CYS A 267 27.25 -5.74 4.68
CA CYS A 267 26.01 -5.91 3.92
C CYS A 267 25.12 -4.67 3.99
N VAL A 268 24.53 -4.30 2.85
CA VAL A 268 23.51 -3.25 2.76
C VAL A 268 22.19 -3.84 2.23
N ILE A 269 21.13 -3.76 3.05
CA ILE A 269 19.80 -4.21 2.72
C ILE A 269 18.91 -3.00 2.46
N PHE A 270 18.37 -2.88 1.25
CA PHE A 270 17.43 -1.81 0.92
C PHE A 270 15.99 -2.23 1.21
N ALA A 271 15.38 -1.65 2.25
CA ALA A 271 13.95 -1.69 2.53
C ALA A 271 13.26 -0.43 2.00
N SER A 272 13.68 0.04 0.84
CA SER A 272 13.32 1.33 0.23
C SER A 272 11.99 1.30 -0.54
N GLY A 273 11.24 0.18 -0.47
CA GLY A 273 9.92 0.03 -1.06
C GLY A 273 9.94 -0.22 -2.58
N PHE A 274 8.87 0.20 -3.25
CA PHE A 274 8.61 -0.11 -4.65
C PHE A 274 8.30 1.15 -5.45
N GLU A 275 8.38 1.05 -6.78
CA GLU A 275 8.02 2.11 -7.73
C GLU A 275 6.48 2.23 -7.82
N ILE A 276 5.84 2.73 -6.76
CA ILE A 276 4.38 2.84 -6.65
C ILE A 276 3.87 4.17 -7.21
N SER A 277 4.61 5.25 -6.92
CA SER A 277 4.25 6.63 -7.30
C SER A 277 5.00 7.11 -8.55
N THR A 278 5.27 6.22 -9.48
CA THR A 278 5.93 6.51 -10.74
C THR A 278 4.97 6.29 -11.91
N GLU A 279 5.37 6.69 -13.11
CA GLU A 279 4.60 6.43 -14.33
C GLU A 279 4.23 4.94 -14.46
N ILE A 280 3.05 4.68 -15.02
CA ILE A 280 2.48 3.31 -15.12
C ILE A 280 3.44 2.33 -15.81
N SER A 281 4.09 2.75 -16.89
CA SER A 281 5.06 1.91 -17.62
C SER A 281 6.17 1.40 -16.71
N ARG A 282 6.72 2.30 -15.89
CA ARG A 282 7.75 1.97 -14.92
C ARG A 282 7.22 1.11 -13.78
N ARG A 283 6.03 1.45 -13.25
CA ARG A 283 5.36 0.76 -12.16
C ARG A 283 4.97 -0.67 -12.52
N TYR A 284 4.45 -0.87 -13.74
CA TYR A 284 4.04 -2.20 -14.22
C TYR A 284 5.22 -3.10 -14.58
N ALA A 285 6.42 -2.55 -14.77
CA ALA A 285 7.58 -3.28 -15.26
C ALA A 285 7.28 -4.04 -16.58
N ILE A 286 6.46 -3.44 -17.43
CA ILE A 286 6.08 -3.94 -18.74
C ILE A 286 6.51 -2.89 -19.76
N ASP A 287 7.26 -3.29 -20.78
CA ASP A 287 7.80 -2.35 -21.75
C ASP A 287 6.71 -1.67 -22.58
N ARG A 288 5.71 -2.44 -22.99
CA ARG A 288 4.60 -1.91 -23.78
C ARG A 288 3.35 -2.78 -23.67
N ILE A 289 2.20 -2.12 -23.72
CA ILE A 289 0.89 -2.73 -23.93
C ILE A 289 0.27 -2.00 -25.10
N VAL A 290 0.06 -2.74 -26.20
CA VAL A 290 -0.41 -2.17 -27.46
C VAL A 290 -1.76 -2.78 -27.81
N GLY A 291 -2.78 -1.94 -27.86
CA GLY A 291 -4.15 -2.29 -28.24
C GLY A 291 -4.41 -2.20 -29.74
N ARG A 292 -5.68 -1.96 -30.11
CA ARG A 292 -6.10 -1.80 -31.49
C ARG A 292 -5.40 -0.62 -32.15
N ASP A 293 -5.15 -0.73 -33.45
CA ASP A 293 -4.58 0.34 -34.28
C ASP A 293 -3.26 0.90 -33.76
N GLY A 294 -2.52 0.10 -32.97
CA GLY A 294 -1.24 0.51 -32.39
C GLY A 294 -1.35 1.42 -31.16
N LEU A 295 -2.54 1.55 -30.56
CA LEU A 295 -2.77 2.38 -29.38
C LEU A 295 -1.93 1.91 -28.19
N SER A 296 -1.06 2.75 -27.66
CA SER A 296 -0.31 2.48 -26.43
C SER A 296 -1.16 2.75 -25.21
N LEU A 297 -1.29 1.76 -24.30
CA LEU A 297 -2.00 1.94 -23.03
C LEU A 297 -1.36 3.04 -22.18
N PHE A 298 -0.04 3.12 -22.17
CA PHE A 298 0.68 4.08 -21.34
C PHE A 298 0.49 5.50 -21.82
N GLU A 299 0.43 5.73 -23.12
CA GLU A 299 0.10 7.04 -23.69
C GLU A 299 -1.39 7.38 -23.51
N TYR A 300 -2.27 6.38 -23.67
CA TYR A 300 -3.72 6.56 -23.51
C TYR A 300 -4.11 6.91 -22.06
N TRP A 301 -3.40 6.38 -21.09
CA TRP A 301 -3.60 6.67 -19.67
C TRP A 301 -2.66 7.73 -19.09
N LYS A 302 -1.85 8.38 -19.91
CA LYS A 302 -0.78 9.28 -19.47
C LYS A 302 -1.24 10.36 -18.50
N ASP A 303 -2.32 11.04 -18.85
CA ASP A 303 -2.86 12.12 -18.04
C ASP A 303 -3.86 11.62 -16.99
N ARG A 304 -4.61 10.58 -17.32
CA ARG A 304 -5.66 10.03 -16.47
C ARG A 304 -6.07 8.64 -16.94
N TYR A 305 -6.50 7.80 -15.99
CA TYR A 305 -7.12 6.51 -16.32
C TYR A 305 -8.38 6.69 -17.18
N GLN A 306 -8.53 5.84 -18.18
CA GLN A 306 -9.65 5.76 -19.11
C GLN A 306 -10.20 4.34 -19.05
N THR A 307 -11.18 4.10 -18.17
CA THR A 307 -11.71 2.74 -17.95
C THR A 307 -13.22 2.74 -17.81
N LEU A 308 -13.83 1.57 -17.93
CA LEU A 308 -15.16 1.28 -17.42
C LEU A 308 -14.99 0.43 -16.14
N HIS A 309 -15.60 0.89 -15.04
CA HIS A 309 -15.54 0.28 -13.70
C HIS A 309 -14.11 0.03 -13.15
N GLY A 310 -13.10 0.72 -13.68
CA GLY A 310 -11.70 0.51 -13.28
C GLY A 310 -11.06 -0.78 -13.80
N MET A 311 -11.77 -1.59 -14.57
CA MET A 311 -11.34 -2.96 -14.90
C MET A 311 -11.13 -3.24 -16.38
N THR A 312 -11.62 -2.38 -17.29
CA THR A 312 -11.42 -2.56 -18.75
C THR A 312 -11.32 -1.20 -19.44
N SER A 313 -10.69 -1.13 -20.59
CA SER A 313 -10.38 0.11 -21.30
C SER A 313 -10.65 -0.02 -22.80
N ARG A 314 -11.22 1.03 -23.41
CA ARG A 314 -11.50 1.06 -24.83
C ARG A 314 -10.21 1.02 -25.67
N GLY A 315 -10.24 0.27 -26.75
CA GLY A 315 -9.08 0.02 -27.61
C GLY A 315 -8.21 -1.14 -27.15
N PHE A 316 -8.54 -1.75 -26.00
CA PHE A 316 -7.84 -2.90 -25.43
C PHE A 316 -8.81 -4.07 -25.21
N PRO A 317 -9.37 -4.64 -26.29
CA PRO A 317 -10.40 -5.66 -26.19
C PRO A 317 -9.90 -6.89 -25.43
N ASN A 318 -10.75 -7.49 -24.62
CA ASN A 318 -10.45 -8.68 -23.81
C ASN A 318 -9.33 -8.50 -22.79
N GLN A 319 -8.91 -7.27 -22.50
CA GLN A 319 -7.93 -6.97 -21.46
C GLN A 319 -8.62 -6.38 -20.24
N PHE A 320 -8.27 -6.92 -19.07
CA PHE A 320 -8.80 -6.51 -17.79
C PHE A 320 -7.67 -6.14 -16.84
N PHE A 321 -8.00 -5.23 -15.91
CA PHE A 321 -7.05 -4.71 -14.92
C PHE A 321 -7.59 -4.94 -13.52
N MET A 322 -6.70 -5.30 -12.60
CA MET A 322 -6.97 -5.35 -11.16
C MET A 322 -6.01 -4.40 -10.44
N GLY A 323 -6.55 -3.57 -9.57
CA GLY A 323 -5.72 -2.60 -8.82
C GLY A 323 -6.51 -1.40 -8.30
N PHE A 324 -5.79 -0.37 -7.92
CA PHE A 324 -6.32 0.92 -7.45
C PHE A 324 -6.61 1.83 -8.65
N ILE A 325 -7.58 1.44 -9.47
CA ILE A 325 -7.93 2.12 -10.72
C ILE A 325 -9.45 2.36 -10.72
N GLN A 326 -9.88 3.58 -10.59
CA GLN A 326 -11.27 4.03 -10.78
C GLN A 326 -12.38 3.13 -10.18
N GLY A 327 -12.08 2.37 -9.14
CA GLY A 327 -13.01 1.50 -8.43
C GLY A 327 -13.12 1.89 -6.96
N GLY A 328 -13.89 1.14 -6.17
CA GLY A 328 -14.00 1.31 -4.72
C GLY A 328 -12.71 0.87 -4.01
N VAL A 329 -12.24 1.66 -3.04
CA VAL A 329 -11.02 1.39 -2.27
C VAL A 329 -11.36 0.90 -0.87
N SER A 330 -10.65 -0.12 -0.39
CA SER A 330 -10.74 -0.65 0.97
C SER A 330 -9.36 -0.81 1.59
N ALA A 331 -9.27 -0.64 2.92
CA ALA A 331 -8.08 -1.01 3.69
C ALA A 331 -7.78 -2.52 3.55
N ASN A 332 -8.82 -3.34 3.39
CA ASN A 332 -8.69 -4.76 3.02
C ASN A 332 -8.54 -4.90 1.50
N THR A 333 -7.30 -4.81 1.02
CA THR A 333 -6.99 -4.88 -0.42
C THR A 333 -7.37 -6.22 -1.04
N THR A 334 -7.36 -7.32 -0.29
CA THR A 334 -7.76 -8.63 -0.79
C THR A 334 -9.26 -8.71 -1.06
N ALA A 335 -10.10 -8.08 -0.24
CA ALA A 335 -11.53 -7.96 -0.52
C ALA A 335 -11.80 -7.14 -1.78
N MET A 336 -11.02 -6.08 -2.01
CA MET A 336 -11.11 -5.29 -3.24
C MET A 336 -10.75 -6.12 -4.48
N PHE A 337 -9.69 -6.91 -4.40
CA PHE A 337 -9.31 -7.78 -5.53
C PHE A 337 -10.30 -8.92 -5.76
N GLU A 338 -10.90 -9.48 -4.71
CA GLU A 338 -11.99 -10.46 -4.82
C GLU A 338 -13.20 -9.89 -5.58
N GLN A 339 -13.65 -8.67 -5.21
CA GLN A 339 -14.72 -7.96 -5.90
C GLN A 339 -14.42 -7.74 -7.39
N GLN A 340 -13.22 -7.28 -7.70
CA GLN A 340 -12.77 -7.06 -9.08
C GLN A 340 -12.72 -8.38 -9.86
N ALA A 341 -12.17 -9.44 -9.27
CA ALA A 341 -12.09 -10.75 -9.90
C ALA A 341 -13.47 -11.34 -10.22
N GLN A 342 -14.43 -11.21 -9.29
CA GLN A 342 -15.82 -11.66 -9.51
C GLN A 342 -16.48 -10.89 -10.67
N HIS A 343 -16.27 -9.57 -10.74
CA HIS A 343 -16.84 -8.76 -11.82
C HIS A 343 -16.23 -9.10 -13.18
N ILE A 344 -14.91 -9.25 -13.25
CA ILE A 344 -14.19 -9.65 -14.47
C ILE A 344 -14.64 -11.06 -14.91
N ALA A 345 -14.72 -12.01 -13.98
CA ALA A 345 -15.17 -13.37 -14.29
C ALA A 345 -16.60 -13.40 -14.86
N TYR A 346 -17.51 -12.58 -14.31
CA TYR A 346 -18.86 -12.42 -14.84
C TYR A 346 -18.86 -11.90 -16.28
N ILE A 347 -18.09 -10.84 -16.59
CA ILE A 347 -18.02 -10.26 -17.93
C ILE A 347 -17.47 -11.30 -18.94
N VAL A 348 -16.43 -12.03 -18.57
CA VAL A 348 -15.84 -13.07 -19.41
C VAL A 348 -16.82 -14.21 -19.67
N ALA A 349 -17.53 -14.67 -18.63
CA ALA A 349 -18.53 -15.74 -18.76
C ALA A 349 -19.71 -15.30 -19.66
N GLU A 350 -20.23 -14.09 -19.46
CA GLU A 350 -21.31 -13.56 -20.29
C GLU A 350 -20.93 -13.34 -21.76
N ALA A 351 -19.69 -12.87 -22.02
CA ALA A 351 -19.18 -12.78 -23.38
C ALA A 351 -19.12 -14.16 -24.06
N GLN A 352 -18.65 -15.18 -23.34
CA GLN A 352 -18.60 -16.55 -23.85
C GLN A 352 -20.01 -17.15 -24.07
N ASN A 353 -20.94 -16.95 -23.12
CA ASN A 353 -22.32 -17.43 -23.24
C ASN A 353 -23.05 -16.83 -24.46
N ARG A 354 -22.72 -15.61 -24.83
CA ARG A 354 -23.26 -14.92 -26.02
C ARG A 354 -22.49 -15.24 -27.32
N GLY A 355 -21.50 -16.14 -27.27
CA GLY A 355 -20.68 -16.50 -28.43
C GLY A 355 -19.74 -15.38 -28.87
N ALA A 356 -19.55 -14.33 -28.08
CA ALA A 356 -18.64 -13.25 -28.42
C ALA A 356 -17.17 -13.68 -28.27
N THR A 357 -16.34 -13.27 -29.21
CA THR A 357 -14.89 -13.48 -29.16
C THR A 357 -14.16 -12.22 -28.67
N MET A 358 -14.85 -11.09 -28.63
CA MET A 358 -14.35 -9.79 -28.21
C MET A 358 -15.34 -9.10 -27.26
N VAL A 359 -14.80 -8.49 -26.20
CA VAL A 359 -15.49 -7.57 -25.30
C VAL A 359 -14.59 -6.39 -24.96
N GLU A 360 -15.12 -5.17 -25.05
CA GLU A 360 -14.44 -3.95 -24.64
C GLU A 360 -15.45 -2.86 -24.25
N PRO A 361 -15.07 -1.78 -23.54
CA PRO A 361 -15.98 -0.67 -23.32
C PRO A 361 -16.42 0.01 -24.60
N SER A 362 -17.69 0.40 -24.66
CA SER A 362 -18.14 1.43 -25.60
C SER A 362 -17.50 2.77 -25.25
N LYS A 363 -17.40 3.66 -26.23
CA LYS A 363 -16.88 5.01 -25.95
C LYS A 363 -17.74 5.73 -24.92
N ASP A 364 -19.05 5.69 -25.09
CA ASP A 364 -19.97 6.41 -24.23
C ASP A 364 -20.00 5.82 -22.80
N GLY A 365 -19.95 4.49 -22.66
CA GLY A 365 -19.90 3.82 -21.36
C GLY A 365 -18.63 4.16 -20.57
N GLN A 366 -17.47 4.15 -21.24
CA GLN A 366 -16.21 4.55 -20.62
C GLN A 366 -16.21 6.02 -20.22
N ASP A 367 -16.62 6.92 -21.14
CA ASP A 367 -16.63 8.36 -20.88
C ASP A 367 -17.58 8.71 -19.74
N ALA A 368 -18.76 8.07 -19.67
CA ALA A 368 -19.71 8.24 -18.58
C ALA A 368 -19.13 7.81 -17.24
N TRP A 369 -18.43 6.66 -17.18
CA TRP A 369 -17.79 6.21 -15.96
C TRP A 369 -16.66 7.15 -15.49
N VAL A 370 -15.81 7.58 -16.40
CA VAL A 370 -14.74 8.55 -16.11
C VAL A 370 -15.34 9.87 -15.61
N ALA A 371 -16.44 10.33 -16.20
CA ALA A 371 -17.13 11.53 -15.74
C ALA A 371 -17.72 11.35 -14.33
N THR A 372 -18.35 10.20 -14.04
CA THR A 372 -18.89 9.86 -12.72
C THR A 372 -17.80 9.88 -11.63
N VAL A 373 -16.65 9.25 -11.89
CA VAL A 373 -15.55 9.24 -10.93
C VAL A 373 -15.01 10.64 -10.66
N ARG A 374 -14.97 11.50 -11.71
CA ARG A 374 -14.55 12.92 -11.57
C ARG A 374 -15.53 13.74 -10.76
N GLU A 375 -16.80 13.61 -11.04
CA GLU A 375 -17.86 14.37 -10.39
C GLU A 375 -17.93 14.06 -8.89
N LEU A 376 -17.71 12.79 -8.53
CA LEU A 376 -17.72 12.33 -7.16
C LEU A 376 -16.37 12.47 -6.42
N ALA A 377 -15.32 12.99 -7.09
CA ALA A 377 -13.99 13.12 -6.50
C ALA A 377 -13.99 14.03 -5.27
N ILE A 378 -13.31 13.59 -4.20
CA ILE A 378 -13.10 14.38 -2.99
C ILE A 378 -11.69 14.97 -3.04
N ASP A 379 -11.60 16.28 -2.83
CA ASP A 379 -10.30 16.97 -2.76
C ASP A 379 -9.63 16.73 -1.39
N ASN A 380 -8.61 15.88 -1.37
CA ASN A 380 -7.76 15.61 -0.21
C ASN A 380 -6.41 16.35 -0.25
N SER A 381 -6.22 17.27 -1.19
CA SER A 381 -4.93 17.92 -1.45
C SER A 381 -4.35 18.60 -0.21
N ALA A 382 -5.17 19.27 0.60
CA ALA A 382 -4.73 19.93 1.82
C ALA A 382 -4.14 18.92 2.83
N PHE A 383 -4.77 17.76 3.00
CA PHE A 383 -4.24 16.69 3.85
C PHE A 383 -2.94 16.12 3.28
N GLU A 384 -2.91 15.79 2.00
CA GLU A 384 -1.73 15.23 1.32
C GLU A 384 -0.52 16.16 1.39
N LEU A 385 -0.71 17.47 1.22
CA LEU A 385 0.33 18.48 1.33
C LEU A 385 0.86 18.65 2.77
N SER A 386 0.04 18.37 3.78
CA SER A 386 0.47 18.38 5.19
C SER A 386 1.33 17.17 5.57
N CYS A 387 1.34 16.14 4.75
CA CYS A 387 2.05 14.89 5.01
C CYS A 387 3.52 14.95 4.59
N THR A 388 4.40 14.32 5.37
CA THR A 388 5.77 14.06 4.96
C THR A 388 5.82 13.19 3.69
N PRO A 389 6.85 13.34 2.82
CA PRO A 389 6.96 12.57 1.59
C PRO A 389 6.83 11.06 1.80
N GLY A 390 5.97 10.43 1.01
CA GLY A 390 5.71 8.99 1.01
C GLY A 390 4.88 8.59 -0.20
N TYR A 391 4.67 7.30 -0.38
CA TYR A 391 3.93 6.83 -1.56
C TYR A 391 2.43 7.17 -1.52
N TYR A 392 1.84 7.48 -0.36
CA TYR A 392 0.44 7.93 -0.27
C TYR A 392 0.24 9.33 -0.88
N ASN A 393 1.20 10.23 -0.71
CA ASN A 393 1.14 11.59 -1.26
C ASN A 393 2.09 11.80 -2.44
N ASN A 394 2.34 10.75 -3.23
CA ASN A 394 3.18 10.79 -4.42
C ASN A 394 4.57 11.40 -4.17
N GLU A 395 5.23 10.95 -3.07
CA GLU A 395 6.54 11.43 -2.61
C GLU A 395 6.57 12.95 -2.36
N GLY A 396 5.50 13.49 -1.78
CA GLY A 396 5.35 14.91 -1.44
C GLY A 396 4.84 15.78 -2.59
N ARG A 397 4.40 15.17 -3.70
CA ARG A 397 3.75 15.85 -4.82
C ARG A 397 2.22 15.76 -4.68
N GLY A 398 1.69 16.12 -3.51
CA GLY A 398 0.27 16.08 -3.20
C GLY A 398 -0.57 16.85 -4.21
N GLY A 399 -1.82 16.44 -4.40
CA GLY A 399 -2.72 17.01 -5.40
C GLY A 399 -2.44 16.59 -6.85
N ALA A 400 -1.44 15.75 -7.10
CA ALA A 400 -1.21 15.17 -8.43
C ALA A 400 -2.31 14.15 -8.74
N VAL A 401 -3.29 14.59 -9.52
CA VAL A 401 -4.33 13.73 -10.07
C VAL A 401 -3.77 13.05 -11.32
N GLY A 402 -3.99 11.74 -11.44
CA GLY A 402 -3.61 11.01 -12.65
C GLY A 402 -2.86 9.71 -12.35
N ASN A 403 -2.27 9.15 -13.40
CA ASN A 403 -1.65 7.81 -13.35
C ASN A 403 -0.39 7.71 -12.46
N GLY A 404 0.13 8.82 -11.95
CA GLY A 404 1.26 8.87 -11.02
C GLY A 404 0.86 8.74 -9.55
N SER A 405 -0.41 8.90 -9.18
CA SER A 405 -0.88 8.74 -7.82
C SER A 405 -1.12 7.26 -7.49
N PHE A 406 -0.72 6.84 -6.27
CA PHE A 406 -0.99 5.48 -5.77
C PHE A 406 -2.49 5.21 -5.60
N LEU A 407 -3.19 6.19 -5.00
CA LEU A 407 -4.64 6.20 -4.84
C LEU A 407 -5.30 7.09 -5.91
N GLY A 408 -4.84 7.05 -7.16
CA GLY A 408 -5.36 7.87 -8.25
C GLY A 408 -6.87 7.99 -8.28
N ASP A 409 -7.44 8.40 -9.38
CA ASP A 409 -8.90 8.49 -9.50
C ASP A 409 -9.56 7.22 -8.91
N PHE A 410 -10.37 7.35 -7.85
CA PHE A 410 -11.13 6.25 -7.27
C PHE A 410 -12.60 6.65 -7.09
N TYR A 411 -13.47 5.66 -6.93
CA TYR A 411 -14.90 5.88 -6.69
C TYR A 411 -15.10 6.30 -5.23
N SER A 412 -15.24 7.61 -5.00
CA SER A 412 -15.24 8.23 -3.67
C SER A 412 -16.38 7.82 -2.74
N PRO A 413 -17.59 7.39 -3.23
CA PRO A 413 -18.63 6.88 -2.34
C PRO A 413 -18.23 5.62 -1.57
N GLY A 414 -17.10 4.97 -1.94
CA GLY A 414 -16.49 3.91 -1.16
C GLY A 414 -16.69 2.51 -1.71
N PHE A 415 -16.05 1.56 -1.04
CA PHE A 415 -15.93 0.17 -1.49
C PHE A 415 -17.29 -0.54 -1.62
N TYR A 416 -18.14 -0.46 -0.60
CA TYR A 416 -19.46 -1.15 -0.63
C TYR A 416 -20.48 -0.47 -1.52
N ALA A 417 -20.43 0.86 -1.66
CA ALA A 417 -21.25 1.56 -2.66
C ALA A 417 -20.87 1.16 -4.09
N PHE A 418 -19.57 0.95 -4.34
CA PHE A 418 -19.10 0.42 -5.61
C PHE A 418 -19.50 -1.04 -5.83
N ASP A 419 -19.42 -1.89 -4.77
CA ASP A 419 -19.86 -3.29 -4.83
C ASP A 419 -21.33 -3.40 -5.20
N GLU A 420 -22.18 -2.61 -4.57
CA GLU A 420 -23.59 -2.54 -4.88
C GLU A 420 -23.86 -2.09 -6.32
N LEU A 421 -23.16 -1.04 -6.78
CA LEU A 421 -23.25 -0.54 -8.15
C LEU A 421 -22.97 -1.63 -9.17
N ILE A 422 -21.80 -2.32 -9.04
CA ILE A 422 -21.44 -3.38 -10.00
C ILE A 422 -22.27 -4.65 -9.82
N ALA A 423 -22.81 -4.93 -8.62
CA ALA A 423 -23.75 -6.02 -8.42
C ALA A 423 -25.10 -5.75 -9.13
N GLN A 424 -25.64 -4.54 -9.00
CA GLN A 424 -26.84 -4.12 -9.72
C GLN A 424 -26.63 -4.14 -11.23
N TRP A 425 -25.45 -3.70 -11.70
CA TRP A 425 -25.08 -3.77 -13.11
C TRP A 425 -25.06 -5.23 -13.61
N ARG A 426 -24.47 -6.16 -12.85
CA ARG A 426 -24.49 -7.60 -13.19
C ARG A 426 -25.92 -8.17 -13.20
N ALA A 427 -26.76 -7.76 -12.25
CA ALA A 427 -28.13 -8.24 -12.14
C ALA A 427 -29.03 -7.84 -13.33
N LYS A 428 -28.78 -6.69 -13.96
CA LYS A 428 -29.46 -6.30 -15.21
C LYS A 428 -29.15 -7.23 -16.36
N GLY A 429 -27.94 -7.77 -16.44
CA GLY A 429 -27.54 -8.75 -17.44
C GLY A 429 -27.38 -8.23 -18.86
N ASP A 430 -27.50 -6.92 -19.11
CA ASP A 430 -27.44 -6.30 -20.44
C ASP A 430 -25.99 -5.99 -20.89
N LEU A 431 -25.04 -5.97 -19.95
CA LEU A 431 -23.64 -5.56 -20.15
C LEU A 431 -23.53 -4.09 -20.60
N ASP A 432 -24.36 -3.23 -20.03
CA ASP A 432 -24.41 -1.81 -20.36
C ASP A 432 -23.00 -1.15 -20.34
N GLY A 433 -22.70 -0.37 -21.37
CA GLY A 433 -21.37 0.24 -21.54
C GLY A 433 -20.31 -0.67 -22.14
N LEU A 434 -20.62 -1.94 -22.47
CA LEU A 434 -19.71 -2.86 -23.19
C LEU A 434 -20.20 -3.11 -24.62
N GLU A 435 -19.23 -3.24 -25.53
CA GLU A 435 -19.43 -3.71 -26.90
C GLU A 435 -18.92 -5.15 -27.00
N LEU A 436 -19.71 -6.02 -27.64
CA LEU A 436 -19.35 -7.41 -27.93
C LEU A 436 -19.30 -7.60 -29.44
N ALA A 437 -18.34 -8.43 -29.90
CA ALA A 437 -18.28 -8.87 -31.29
C ALA A 437 -17.98 -10.38 -31.39
N PRO A 438 -18.45 -11.03 -32.49
CA PRO A 438 -18.22 -12.45 -32.76
C PRO A 438 -16.73 -12.84 -32.86
#